data_8bd618882d4ce2b9114388aa0a0fbea8
#
_entry.id   8bd618882d4ce2b9114388aa0a0fbea8
#
_cell.length_a   1.000
_cell.length_b   1.000
_cell.length_c   1.000
_cell.angle_alpha   90.00
_cell.angle_beta   90.00
_cell.angle_gamma   90.00
#
_symmetry.space_group_name_H-M   'P 1'
#
loop_
_entity.id
_entity.type
_entity.pdbx_description
1 polymer ?
#
loop_
_entity_poly.entity_id
_entity_poly.type
_entity_poly.pdbx_seq_one_letter_code
_entity_poly.pdbx_strand_id
1 'polypeptide(L)'
;MAKLNWTEVNDFNDFNDNNGFIVIFKHSYRCIISRIVLKKFEFESDNSITNIKYFLIDVLKNREISNKIASVFNIDHESPQLIIIKNGELVHNSSHSDISFSDVIHRVD
;
A
#
# COMPACT_ATOMS: atom_id res chain seq x y z
N MET A 1 -8.77 1.54 19.31
CA MET A 1 -8.48 0.76 18.11
C MET A 1 -7.95 1.67 17.02
N ALA A 2 -6.76 1.39 16.55
CA ALA A 2 -6.16 2.20 15.50
C ALA A 2 -6.86 1.94 14.15
N LYS A 3 -7.09 3.01 13.41
CA LYS A 3 -7.64 2.91 12.07
C LYS A 3 -6.80 3.74 11.14
N LEU A 4 -6.45 3.16 10.01
CA LEU A 4 -5.74 3.90 8.99
C LEU A 4 -6.68 4.85 8.26
N ASN A 5 -6.16 6.02 7.94
CA ASN A 5 -6.85 6.95 7.07
C ASN A 5 -6.39 6.68 5.66
N TRP A 6 -7.14 5.85 4.96
CA TRP A 6 -6.84 5.56 3.58
C TRP A 6 -7.18 6.76 2.71
N THR A 7 -6.24 7.13 1.86
CA THR A 7 -6.46 8.16 0.86
C THR A 7 -6.86 7.49 -0.45
N GLU A 8 -7.90 8.02 -1.07
CA GLU A 8 -8.32 7.51 -2.37
C GLU A 8 -7.36 8.02 -3.44
N VAL A 9 -6.96 7.13 -4.35
CA VAL A 9 -6.07 7.51 -5.42
C VAL A 9 -6.88 8.05 -6.60
N ASN A 10 -6.45 9.18 -7.16
CA ASN A 10 -7.09 9.78 -8.32
C ASN A 10 -6.18 9.72 -9.54
N ASP A 11 -4.86 9.74 -9.32
CA ASP A 11 -3.88 9.87 -10.38
C ASP A 11 -2.57 9.28 -9.88
N PHE A 12 -1.77 8.74 -10.80
CA PHE A 12 -0.47 8.21 -10.44
C PHE A 12 0.43 9.27 -9.79
N ASN A 13 0.23 10.55 -10.15
CA ASN A 13 1.00 11.63 -9.56
C ASN A 13 0.74 11.81 -8.07
N ASP A 14 -0.31 11.22 -7.53
CA ASP A 14 -0.58 11.23 -6.09
C ASP A 14 0.57 10.59 -5.30
N PHE A 15 1.38 9.77 -5.95
CA PHE A 15 2.50 9.08 -5.31
C PHE A 15 3.81 9.88 -5.36
N ASN A 16 3.78 11.08 -5.93
CA ASN A 16 4.95 11.95 -6.00
C ASN A 16 5.01 12.85 -4.77
N ASP A 17 5.40 12.27 -3.64
CA ASP A 17 5.58 13.02 -2.41
C ASP A 17 7.00 12.83 -1.92
N ASN A 18 7.74 13.92 -1.87
CA ASN A 18 9.15 13.88 -1.48
C ASN A 18 9.38 14.11 0.01
N ASN A 19 8.29 14.31 0.77
CA ASN A 19 8.40 14.69 2.17
C ASN A 19 8.13 13.54 3.14
N GLY A 20 7.84 12.35 2.64
CA GLY A 20 7.53 11.23 3.51
C GLY A 20 7.42 9.93 2.75
N PHE A 21 6.86 8.96 3.43
CA PHE A 21 6.64 7.64 2.85
C PHE A 21 5.26 7.53 2.24
N ILE A 22 5.16 6.77 1.17
CA ILE A 22 3.90 6.41 0.53
C ILE A 22 3.72 4.90 0.73
N VAL A 23 2.61 4.52 1.35
CA VAL A 23 2.24 3.12 1.53
C VAL A 23 1.04 2.85 0.64
N ILE A 24 1.17 1.88 -0.25
CA ILE A 24 0.12 1.49 -1.18
C ILE A 24 -0.31 0.07 -0.85
N PHE A 25 -1.59 -0.13 -0.64
CA PHE A 25 -2.16 -1.46 -0.45
C PHE A 25 -3.08 -1.75 -1.63
N LYS A 26 -2.69 -2.72 -2.47
CA LYS A 26 -3.53 -3.19 -3.56
C LYS A 26 -4.48 -4.25 -3.01
N HIS A 27 -5.77 -4.02 -3.22
CA HIS A 27 -6.82 -4.83 -2.62
C HIS A 27 -7.82 -5.30 -3.67
N SER A 28 -8.28 -6.54 -3.52
CA SER A 28 -9.38 -7.07 -4.30
C SER A 28 -10.55 -7.38 -3.36
N TYR A 29 -11.66 -6.66 -3.52
CA TYR A 29 -12.83 -6.88 -2.69
C TYR A 29 -13.50 -8.22 -2.95
N ARG A 30 -13.18 -8.88 -4.05
CA ARG A 30 -13.73 -10.20 -4.39
C ARG A 30 -12.92 -11.34 -3.81
N CYS A 31 -11.72 -11.06 -3.32
CA CYS A 31 -10.82 -12.09 -2.80
C CYS A 31 -10.91 -12.13 -1.29
N ILE A 32 -11.28 -13.30 -0.75
CA ILE A 32 -11.38 -13.48 0.70
C ILE A 32 -10.03 -13.27 1.38
N ILE A 33 -8.97 -13.80 0.79
CA ILE A 33 -7.61 -13.64 1.33
C ILE A 33 -7.24 -12.16 1.41
N SER A 34 -7.55 -11.41 0.37
CA SER A 34 -7.25 -9.98 0.35
C SER A 34 -7.98 -9.24 1.48
N ARG A 35 -9.25 -9.60 1.71
CA ARG A 35 -10.04 -8.97 2.77
C ARG A 35 -9.50 -9.28 4.15
N ILE A 36 -9.07 -10.53 4.37
CA ILE A 36 -8.49 -10.95 5.65
C ILE A 36 -7.18 -10.22 5.89
N VAL A 37 -6.31 -10.16 4.89
CA VAL A 37 -5.02 -9.52 5.01
C VAL A 37 -5.17 -8.01 5.25
N LEU A 38 -6.12 -7.37 4.57
CA LEU A 38 -6.37 -5.95 4.77
C LEU A 38 -6.82 -5.66 6.21
N LYS A 39 -7.74 -6.45 6.73
CA LYS A 39 -8.21 -6.26 8.11
C LYS A 39 -7.08 -6.46 9.11
N LYS A 40 -6.25 -7.46 8.89
CA LYS A 40 -5.10 -7.72 9.75
C LYS A 40 -4.14 -6.54 9.72
N PHE A 41 -3.86 -6.01 8.53
CA PHE A 41 -2.97 -4.87 8.35
C PHE A 41 -3.52 -3.64 9.08
N GLU A 42 -4.80 -3.37 8.93
CA GLU A 42 -5.45 -2.24 9.61
C GLU A 42 -5.43 -2.42 11.12
N PHE A 43 -5.67 -3.64 11.58
CA PHE A 43 -5.66 -3.94 13.00
C PHE A 43 -4.28 -3.73 13.62
N GLU A 44 -3.23 -4.06 12.89
CA GLU A 44 -1.85 -3.91 13.36
C GLU A 44 -1.32 -2.48 13.23
N SER A 45 -2.06 -1.62 12.56
CA SER A 45 -1.58 -0.28 12.26
C SER A 45 -1.37 0.57 13.51
N ASP A 46 -0.45 1.53 13.40
CA ASP A 46 -0.07 2.40 14.50
C ASP A 46 -0.13 3.85 14.04
N ASN A 47 -1.07 4.61 14.56
CA ASN A 47 -1.28 6.00 14.19
C ASN A 47 -0.26 6.97 14.78
N SER A 48 0.61 6.49 15.66
CA SER A 48 1.68 7.32 16.20
C SER A 48 2.79 7.57 15.19
N ILE A 49 2.86 6.75 14.14
CA ILE A 49 3.82 6.93 13.07
C ILE A 49 3.31 8.01 12.13
N THR A 50 4.11 9.05 11.92
CA THR A 50 3.73 10.18 11.08
C THR A 50 4.55 10.19 9.79
N ASN A 51 4.25 11.15 8.92
CA ASN A 51 4.93 11.29 7.63
C ASN A 51 4.67 10.15 6.66
N ILE A 52 3.49 9.55 6.75
CA ILE A 52 3.10 8.46 5.86
C ILE A 52 1.74 8.77 5.26
N LYS A 53 1.62 8.61 3.95
CA LYS A 53 0.32 8.62 3.28
C LYS A 53 -0.04 7.20 2.89
N TYR A 54 -1.25 6.79 3.22
CA TYR A 54 -1.73 5.44 2.96
C TYR A 54 -2.76 5.47 1.84
N PHE A 55 -2.50 4.74 0.77
CA PHE A 55 -3.41 4.64 -0.37
C PHE A 55 -3.94 3.23 -0.50
N LEU A 56 -5.26 3.09 -0.56
CA LEU A 56 -5.90 1.82 -0.80
C LEU A 56 -6.35 1.78 -2.26
N ILE A 57 -5.86 0.81 -3.02
CA ILE A 57 -6.18 0.67 -4.43
C ILE A 57 -7.05 -0.55 -4.64
N ASP A 58 -8.24 -0.33 -5.19
CA ASP A 58 -9.10 -1.40 -5.67
C ASP A 58 -8.57 -1.81 -7.04
N VAL A 59 -7.98 -3.01 -7.13
CA VAL A 59 -7.30 -3.43 -8.36
C VAL A 59 -8.23 -3.59 -9.55
N LEU A 60 -9.53 -3.74 -9.33
CA LEU A 60 -10.49 -3.81 -10.42
C LEU A 60 -10.94 -2.43 -10.87
N LYS A 61 -11.23 -1.56 -9.91
CA LYS A 61 -11.68 -0.20 -10.20
C LYS A 61 -10.56 0.69 -10.72
N ASN A 62 -9.37 0.55 -10.16
CA ASN A 62 -8.20 1.37 -10.49
C ASN A 62 -7.17 0.56 -11.28
N ARG A 63 -7.62 -0.21 -12.26
CA ARG A 63 -6.75 -1.15 -12.99
C ARG A 63 -5.57 -0.45 -13.67
N GLU A 64 -5.81 0.69 -14.29
CA GLU A 64 -4.74 1.40 -15.00
C GLU A 64 -3.63 1.85 -14.05
N ILE A 65 -4.02 2.41 -12.91
CA ILE A 65 -3.05 2.87 -11.91
C ILE A 65 -2.32 1.66 -11.31
N SER A 66 -3.04 0.58 -11.03
CA SER A 66 -2.45 -0.63 -10.50
C SER A 66 -1.40 -1.21 -11.44
N ASN A 67 -1.71 -1.26 -12.74
CA ASN A 67 -0.78 -1.76 -13.74
C ASN A 67 0.41 -0.82 -13.91
N LYS A 68 0.19 0.48 -13.84
CA LYS A 68 1.26 1.46 -13.97
C LYS A 68 2.25 1.36 -12.81
N ILE A 69 1.76 1.12 -11.60
CA ILE A 69 2.63 0.91 -10.44
C ILE A 69 3.55 -0.28 -10.68
N ALA A 70 2.99 -1.40 -11.14
CA ALA A 70 3.80 -2.59 -11.42
C ALA A 70 4.87 -2.30 -12.46
N SER A 71 4.51 -1.56 -13.51
CA SER A 71 5.41 -1.23 -14.60
C SER A 71 6.54 -0.28 -14.16
N VAL A 72 6.15 0.81 -13.48
CA VAL A 72 7.11 1.84 -13.07
C VAL A 72 8.12 1.31 -12.07
N PHE A 73 7.68 0.50 -11.11
CA PHE A 73 8.56 -0.03 -10.08
C PHE A 73 9.14 -1.40 -10.42
N ASN A 74 8.80 -1.91 -11.60
CA ASN A 74 9.34 -3.18 -12.11
C ASN A 74 9.10 -4.33 -11.12
N ILE A 75 7.86 -4.44 -10.66
CA ILE A 75 7.43 -5.51 -9.76
C ILE A 75 6.26 -6.26 -10.38
N ASP A 76 6.09 -7.51 -9.98
CA ASP A 76 4.93 -8.28 -10.42
C ASP A 76 3.67 -7.74 -9.78
N HIS A 77 2.60 -7.72 -10.58
CA HIS A 77 1.29 -7.35 -10.05
C HIS A 77 0.77 -8.50 -9.18
N GLU A 78 0.42 -8.18 -7.94
CA GLU A 78 -0.18 -9.13 -7.01
C GLU A 78 -1.36 -8.45 -6.30
N SER A 79 -2.20 -9.26 -5.68
CA SER A 79 -3.32 -8.76 -4.89
C SER A 79 -3.70 -9.82 -3.85
N PRO A 80 -3.63 -9.55 -2.55
CA PRO A 80 -3.21 -8.29 -1.94
C PRO A 80 -1.71 -8.04 -2.07
N GLN A 81 -1.34 -6.77 -2.14
CA GLN A 81 0.07 -6.39 -2.27
C GLN A 81 0.33 -5.11 -1.48
N LEU A 82 1.42 -5.10 -0.74
CA LEU A 82 1.89 -3.95 0.02
C LEU A 82 3.11 -3.37 -0.66
N ILE A 83 3.09 -2.08 -0.94
CA ILE A 83 4.19 -1.38 -1.60
C ILE A 83 4.52 -0.15 -0.78
N ILE A 84 5.80 0.05 -0.49
CA ILE A 84 6.26 1.23 0.25
C ILE A 84 7.25 1.98 -0.62
N ILE A 85 7.01 3.26 -0.79
CA ILE A 85 7.79 4.14 -1.66
C ILE A 85 8.30 5.33 -0.85
N LYS A 86 9.53 5.75 -1.13
CA LYS A 86 10.05 7.00 -0.58
C LYS A 86 10.80 7.74 -1.68
N ASN A 87 10.46 9.01 -1.89
CA ASN A 87 11.08 9.88 -2.89
C ASN A 87 11.07 9.24 -4.28
N GLY A 88 9.96 8.59 -4.62
CA GLY A 88 9.81 7.95 -5.92
C GLY A 88 10.51 6.61 -6.07
N GLU A 89 11.14 6.12 -5.00
CA GLU A 89 11.86 4.85 -5.05
C GLU A 89 11.15 3.78 -4.24
N LEU A 90 11.13 2.56 -4.78
CA LEU A 90 10.55 1.41 -4.10
C LEU A 90 11.48 0.99 -2.95
N VAL A 91 10.92 0.95 -1.71
CA VAL A 91 11.70 0.50 -0.57
C VAL A 91 11.21 -0.83 -0.02
N HIS A 92 9.98 -1.26 -0.36
CA HIS A 92 9.45 -2.54 0.09
C HIS A 92 8.31 -3.00 -0.79
N ASN A 93 8.21 -4.31 -0.99
CA ASN A 93 7.16 -4.95 -1.75
C ASN A 93 6.92 -6.33 -1.17
N SER A 94 5.68 -6.60 -0.76
CA SER A 94 5.29 -7.94 -0.30
C SER A 94 3.86 -8.23 -0.74
N SER A 95 3.49 -9.50 -0.71
CA SER A 95 2.18 -9.89 -1.20
C SER A 95 1.60 -11.04 -0.38
N HIS A 96 0.27 -11.20 -0.49
CA HIS A 96 -0.47 -12.29 0.12
C HIS A 96 -0.23 -12.36 1.64
N SER A 97 0.05 -13.54 2.18
CA SER A 97 0.21 -13.72 3.61
C SER A 97 1.49 -13.12 4.17
N ASP A 98 2.40 -12.69 3.31
CA ASP A 98 3.64 -12.04 3.75
C ASP A 98 3.44 -10.59 4.16
N ILE A 99 2.28 -10.01 3.89
CA ILE A 99 2.01 -8.62 4.22
C ILE A 99 1.84 -8.47 5.73
N SER A 100 2.55 -7.49 6.29
CA SER A 100 2.49 -7.19 7.71
C SER A 100 2.74 -5.71 7.94
N PHE A 101 2.04 -5.12 8.89
CA PHE A 101 2.28 -3.72 9.24
C PHE A 101 3.68 -3.52 9.84
N SER A 102 4.31 -4.58 10.36
CA SER A 102 5.68 -4.48 10.85
C SER A 102 6.65 -4.04 9.76
N ASP A 103 6.36 -4.34 8.50
CA ASP A 103 7.19 -3.88 7.39
C ASP A 103 7.18 -2.36 7.26
N VAL A 104 6.03 -1.74 7.54
CA VAL A 104 5.93 -0.29 7.55
C VAL A 104 6.80 0.26 8.68
N ILE A 105 6.68 -0.31 9.87
CA ILE A 105 7.45 0.15 11.03
C ILE A 105 8.95 0.08 10.75
N HIS A 106 9.41 -1.03 10.19
CA HIS A 106 10.84 -1.22 9.94
C HIS A 106 11.38 -0.31 8.84
N ARG A 107 10.56 0.03 7.84
CA ARG A 107 11.03 0.80 6.70
C ARG A 107 10.97 2.30 6.90
N VAL A 108 10.08 2.77 7.78
CA VAL A 108 9.90 4.21 8.00
C VAL A 108 10.63 4.72 9.23
N ASP A 109 11.21 3.84 9.98
CA ASP A 109 11.86 4.19 11.24
C ASP A 109 13.26 4.76 11.03
#